data_89f618905fdde82ff68ac7d93dc3063e
#
_entry.id   89f618905fdde82ff68ac7d93dc3063e
#
_cell.length_a   1.000
_cell.length_b   1.000
_cell.length_c   1.000
_cell.angle_alpha   90.00
_cell.angle_beta   90.00
_cell.angle_gamma   90.00
#
_symmetry.space_group_name_H-M   'P 1'
#
loop_
_entity.id
_entity.type
_entity.pdbx_description
1 polymer ?
#
loop_
_entity_poly.entity_id
_entity_poly.type
_entity_poly.pdbx_seq_one_letter_code
_entity_poly.pdbx_strand_id
1 'polypeptide(L)'
;MDRYSDLILEAYWAAGTLPGGVLVEEQTEEEVEISIVKITDEEGEKALGRPKGTYVTLTAPDMAGTDPEIDKRCAKALAKQIRAMLPRRKEKQKPVLLVGLGNRSMTPDSLGPRTMDHVMVTRHLFSLWPEEMEKAESVCAISPGVLGETGIESGEAVKGLVEQICPCAVIAVDTLAAGDPKRMATTIQLGNTGIAPGGGVGNRRLTLDQTTLQVPVLALGIPLVVRADTLFEGKPQGLIVPPNEIDGIVKASALLLARALNQALHPRLPKEMKELLSSQS
;
A
#
# COMPACT_ATOMS: atom_id res chain seq x y z
N MET A 1 -21.54 -17.14 -2.66
CA MET A 1 -21.57 -16.08 -1.63
C MET A 1 -20.42 -15.13 -1.95
N ASP A 2 -20.72 -13.94 -2.48
CA ASP A 2 -19.67 -12.97 -2.84
C ASP A 2 -19.06 -12.40 -1.56
N ARG A 3 -17.88 -12.92 -1.21
CA ARG A 3 -17.09 -12.40 -0.08
C ARG A 3 -16.42 -11.12 -0.53
N TYR A 4 -16.73 -10.01 0.12
CA TYR A 4 -16.02 -8.75 -0.12
C TYR A 4 -14.55 -8.90 0.30
N SER A 5 -13.65 -8.54 -0.60
CA SER A 5 -12.21 -8.54 -0.36
C SER A 5 -11.54 -7.45 -1.20
N ASP A 6 -10.48 -6.85 -0.68
CA ASP A 6 -9.61 -5.96 -1.44
C ASP A 6 -8.48 -6.73 -2.16
N LEU A 7 -8.30 -8.01 -1.85
CA LEU A 7 -7.22 -8.83 -2.35
C LEU A 7 -7.50 -9.40 -3.74
N ILE A 8 -6.57 -9.21 -4.67
CA ILE A 8 -6.66 -9.73 -6.04
C ILE A 8 -6.63 -11.27 -6.08
N LEU A 9 -5.85 -11.90 -5.22
CA LEU A 9 -5.75 -13.37 -5.20
C LEU A 9 -7.07 -14.03 -4.80
N GLU A 10 -7.84 -13.42 -3.90
CA GLU A 10 -9.15 -13.93 -3.52
C GLU A 10 -10.15 -13.83 -4.68
N ALA A 11 -10.11 -12.73 -5.44
CA ALA A 11 -10.91 -12.58 -6.66
C ALA A 11 -10.49 -13.62 -7.73
N TYR A 12 -9.19 -13.83 -7.89
CA TYR A 12 -8.64 -14.83 -8.82
C TYR A 12 -9.08 -16.26 -8.46
N TRP A 13 -8.96 -16.65 -7.19
CA TRP A 13 -9.39 -17.99 -6.77
C TRP A 13 -10.91 -18.19 -6.83
N ALA A 14 -11.68 -17.14 -6.56
CA ALA A 14 -13.15 -17.18 -6.68
C ALA A 14 -13.60 -17.43 -8.13
N ALA A 15 -12.80 -17.05 -9.14
CA ALA A 15 -13.08 -17.32 -10.55
C ALA A 15 -12.94 -18.81 -10.92
N GLY A 16 -12.23 -19.62 -10.11
CA GLY A 16 -12.08 -21.08 -10.24
C GLY A 16 -11.18 -21.55 -11.38
N THR A 17 -11.16 -20.87 -12.51
CA THR A 17 -10.28 -21.12 -13.66
C THR A 17 -9.58 -19.83 -14.06
N LEU A 18 -8.42 -19.95 -14.73
CA LEU A 18 -7.71 -18.76 -15.24
C LEU A 18 -8.57 -18.04 -16.29
N PRO A 19 -9.10 -16.84 -16.02
CA PRO A 19 -9.95 -16.14 -16.99
C PRO A 19 -9.13 -15.65 -18.18
N GLY A 20 -9.80 -15.42 -19.32
CA GLY A 20 -9.21 -14.67 -20.44
C GLY A 20 -8.76 -13.29 -19.97
N GLY A 21 -7.70 -12.76 -20.55
CA GLY A 21 -7.14 -11.45 -20.19
C GLY A 21 -6.47 -11.36 -18.83
N VAL A 22 -6.19 -12.51 -18.17
CA VAL A 22 -5.49 -12.56 -16.90
C VAL A 22 -4.21 -13.42 -17.03
N LEU A 23 -3.08 -12.87 -16.60
CA LEU A 23 -1.80 -13.58 -16.50
C LEU A 23 -1.41 -13.69 -15.04
N VAL A 24 -0.92 -14.84 -14.63
CA VAL A 24 -0.48 -15.10 -13.26
C VAL A 24 0.93 -15.66 -13.29
N GLU A 25 1.81 -15.06 -12.51
CA GLU A 25 3.18 -15.51 -12.29
C GLU A 25 3.38 -15.74 -10.78
N GLU A 26 3.96 -16.85 -10.38
CA GLU A 26 4.24 -17.19 -8.99
C GLU A 26 5.73 -17.47 -8.80
N GLN A 27 6.29 -16.98 -7.73
CA GLN A 27 7.68 -17.20 -7.34
C GLN A 27 7.81 -17.19 -5.82
N THR A 28 8.87 -17.81 -5.30
CA THR A 28 9.20 -17.78 -3.88
C THR A 28 10.60 -17.20 -3.70
N GLU A 29 10.75 -16.18 -2.88
CA GLU A 29 12.05 -15.58 -2.52
C GLU A 29 12.21 -15.61 -0.99
N GLU A 30 13.22 -16.33 -0.47
CA GLU A 30 13.56 -16.35 0.96
C GLU A 30 12.33 -16.59 1.88
N GLU A 31 11.50 -17.59 1.59
CA GLU A 31 10.27 -17.95 2.33
C GLU A 31 9.10 -16.96 2.15
N VAL A 32 9.21 -16.00 1.26
CA VAL A 32 8.12 -15.11 0.89
C VAL A 32 7.56 -15.58 -0.46
N GLU A 33 6.29 -15.94 -0.48
CA GLU A 33 5.56 -16.26 -1.71
C GLU A 33 5.15 -14.95 -2.39
N ILE A 34 5.43 -14.84 -3.68
CA ILE A 34 5.11 -13.65 -4.48
C ILE A 34 4.26 -14.08 -5.66
N SER A 35 3.02 -13.62 -5.71
CA SER A 35 2.10 -13.84 -6.83
C SER A 35 1.87 -12.52 -7.57
N ILE A 36 2.06 -12.53 -8.88
CA ILE A 36 1.86 -11.36 -9.75
C ILE A 36 0.68 -11.67 -10.67
N VAL A 37 -0.41 -10.93 -10.50
CA VAL A 37 -1.60 -11.02 -11.34
C VAL A 37 -1.64 -9.79 -12.25
N LYS A 38 -1.66 -10.00 -13.56
CA LYS A 38 -1.80 -8.93 -14.57
C LYS A 38 -3.14 -9.07 -15.27
N ILE A 39 -3.96 -8.04 -15.18
CA ILE A 39 -5.21 -7.91 -15.93
C ILE A 39 -4.91 -7.08 -17.16
N THR A 40 -5.06 -7.66 -18.36
CA THR A 40 -4.59 -7.08 -19.61
C THR A 40 -5.70 -6.45 -20.45
N ASP A 41 -6.95 -6.90 -20.28
CA ASP A 41 -8.08 -6.47 -21.09
C ASP A 41 -9.40 -6.40 -20.30
N GLU A 42 -10.49 -6.03 -20.99
CA GLU A 42 -11.83 -5.88 -20.40
C GLU A 42 -12.46 -7.23 -19.97
N GLU A 43 -12.07 -8.35 -20.58
CA GLU A 43 -12.55 -9.66 -20.18
C GLU A 43 -12.01 -10.00 -18.78
N GLY A 44 -10.71 -9.79 -18.56
CA GLY A 44 -10.07 -9.95 -17.27
C GLY A 44 -10.63 -8.99 -16.21
N GLU A 45 -10.93 -7.73 -16.56
CA GLU A 45 -11.58 -6.78 -15.65
C GLU A 45 -12.95 -7.27 -15.17
N LYS A 46 -13.77 -7.76 -16.10
CA LYS A 46 -15.11 -8.28 -15.79
C LYS A 46 -15.03 -9.55 -14.96
N ALA A 47 -14.10 -10.44 -15.29
CA ALA A 47 -13.93 -11.71 -14.60
C ALA A 47 -13.48 -11.56 -13.14
N LEU A 48 -12.55 -10.64 -12.87
CA LEU A 48 -12.00 -10.42 -11.54
C LEU A 48 -12.65 -9.24 -10.79
N GLY A 49 -13.47 -8.43 -11.46
CA GLY A 49 -14.07 -7.23 -10.85
C GLY A 49 -13.02 -6.20 -10.42
N ARG A 50 -11.88 -6.15 -11.10
CA ARG A 50 -10.74 -5.27 -10.78
C ARG A 50 -10.23 -4.59 -12.06
N PRO A 51 -9.75 -3.33 -11.97
CA PRO A 51 -9.22 -2.60 -13.13
C PRO A 51 -8.02 -3.28 -13.78
N LYS A 52 -7.84 -3.03 -15.09
CA LYS A 52 -6.61 -3.42 -15.81
C LYS A 52 -5.36 -2.87 -15.13
N GLY A 53 -4.37 -3.74 -14.94
CA GLY A 53 -3.12 -3.38 -14.29
C GLY A 53 -2.37 -4.56 -13.73
N THR A 54 -1.38 -4.27 -12.93
CA THR A 54 -0.52 -5.26 -12.28
C THR A 54 -0.76 -5.21 -10.77
N TYR A 55 -1.00 -6.37 -10.21
CA TYR A 55 -1.17 -6.59 -8.78
C TYR A 55 -0.12 -7.59 -8.32
N VAL A 56 0.61 -7.24 -7.29
CA VAL A 56 1.62 -8.09 -6.66
C VAL A 56 1.17 -8.39 -5.25
N THR A 57 1.09 -9.67 -4.91
CA THR A 57 0.77 -10.14 -3.57
C THR A 57 1.97 -10.85 -2.98
N LEU A 58 2.42 -10.43 -1.82
CA LEU A 58 3.41 -11.14 -1.01
C LEU A 58 2.68 -11.85 0.12
N THR A 59 2.99 -13.13 0.33
CA THR A 59 2.40 -13.92 1.42
C THR A 59 3.52 -14.54 2.25
N ALA A 60 3.45 -14.32 3.57
CA ALA A 60 4.33 -14.95 4.54
C ALA A 60 3.56 -15.15 5.86
N PRO A 61 3.33 -16.40 6.32
CA PRO A 61 2.51 -16.68 7.50
C PRO A 61 2.97 -16.00 8.78
N ASP A 62 4.28 -15.85 8.96
CA ASP A 62 4.89 -15.36 10.20
C ASP A 62 5.33 -13.88 10.12
N MET A 63 4.75 -13.09 9.19
CA MET A 63 5.00 -11.65 9.10
C MET A 63 4.22 -10.84 10.13
N ALA A 64 4.36 -9.51 10.07
CA ALA A 64 3.68 -8.53 10.91
C ALA A 64 3.99 -8.66 12.40
N GLY A 65 5.26 -8.88 12.72
CA GLY A 65 5.79 -8.91 14.09
C GLY A 65 5.87 -10.30 14.72
N THR A 66 5.41 -11.34 14.05
CA THR A 66 5.53 -12.73 14.53
C THR A 66 6.99 -13.18 14.45
N ASP A 67 7.65 -12.99 13.29
CA ASP A 67 9.08 -13.22 13.10
C ASP A 67 9.75 -11.98 12.47
N PRO A 68 10.65 -11.28 13.21
CA PRO A 68 11.36 -10.12 12.68
C PRO A 68 12.26 -10.40 11.46
N GLU A 69 12.74 -11.63 11.27
CA GLU A 69 13.53 -11.99 10.10
C GLU A 69 12.63 -12.15 8.86
N ILE A 70 11.45 -12.72 9.02
CA ILE A 70 10.43 -12.76 7.97
C ILE A 70 10.00 -11.34 7.58
N ASP A 71 9.79 -10.43 8.54
CA ASP A 71 9.49 -9.02 8.27
C ASP A 71 10.59 -8.34 7.45
N LYS A 72 11.87 -8.64 7.71
CA LYS A 72 12.99 -8.11 6.92
C LYS A 72 12.99 -8.66 5.47
N ARG A 73 12.72 -9.96 5.30
CA ARG A 73 12.63 -10.61 3.99
C ARG A 73 11.46 -10.07 3.19
N CYS A 74 10.27 -9.95 3.81
CA CYS A 74 9.09 -9.31 3.22
C CYS A 74 9.40 -7.88 2.78
N ALA A 75 10.03 -7.07 3.62
CA ALA A 75 10.40 -5.69 3.28
C ALA A 75 11.38 -5.62 2.11
N LYS A 76 12.36 -6.53 2.03
CA LYS A 76 13.33 -6.63 0.92
C LYS A 76 12.63 -7.01 -0.40
N ALA A 77 11.79 -8.04 -0.37
CA ALA A 77 11.01 -8.50 -1.52
C ALA A 77 10.06 -7.41 -2.00
N LEU A 78 9.31 -6.79 -1.09
CA LEU A 78 8.39 -5.68 -1.41
C LEU A 78 9.13 -4.47 -2.00
N ALA A 79 10.29 -4.10 -1.46
CA ALA A 79 11.10 -3.00 -1.98
C ALA A 79 11.53 -3.24 -3.44
N LYS A 80 11.83 -4.49 -3.81
CA LYS A 80 12.15 -4.89 -5.19
C LYS A 80 10.93 -4.68 -6.10
N GLN A 81 9.74 -5.09 -5.66
CA GLN A 81 8.50 -4.94 -6.43
C GLN A 81 8.10 -3.46 -6.58
N ILE A 82 8.19 -2.67 -5.52
CA ILE A 82 7.94 -1.22 -5.59
C ILE A 82 8.86 -0.56 -6.63
N ARG A 83 10.17 -0.85 -6.61
CA ARG A 83 11.12 -0.31 -7.60
C ARG A 83 10.79 -0.72 -9.03
N ALA A 84 10.36 -1.97 -9.23
CA ALA A 84 9.99 -2.48 -10.55
C ALA A 84 8.74 -1.79 -11.13
N MET A 85 7.81 -1.39 -10.26
CA MET A 85 6.54 -0.75 -10.65
C MET A 85 6.62 0.78 -10.70
N LEU A 86 7.61 1.40 -10.07
CA LEU A 86 7.80 2.85 -10.15
C LEU A 86 8.24 3.28 -11.57
N PRO A 87 7.75 4.42 -12.07
CA PRO A 87 8.19 4.94 -13.36
C PRO A 87 9.69 5.24 -13.35
N ARG A 88 10.36 5.01 -14.50
CA ARG A 88 11.75 5.45 -14.68
C ARG A 88 11.81 6.97 -14.60
N ARG A 89 12.57 7.48 -13.64
CA ARG A 89 12.67 8.92 -13.41
C ARG A 89 13.56 9.58 -14.44
N LYS A 90 13.04 10.59 -15.11
CA LYS A 90 13.81 11.49 -15.99
C LYS A 90 14.41 12.67 -15.20
N GLU A 91 13.73 13.10 -14.12
CA GLU A 91 14.08 14.25 -13.30
C GLU A 91 14.16 13.81 -11.83
N LYS A 92 15.36 13.80 -11.26
CA LYS A 92 15.59 13.39 -9.85
C LYS A 92 14.92 14.31 -8.82
N GLN A 93 14.64 15.56 -9.21
CA GLN A 93 14.06 16.57 -8.30
C GLN A 93 12.55 16.41 -8.12
N LYS A 94 11.84 15.76 -9.05
CA LYS A 94 10.40 15.51 -8.88
C LYS A 94 10.20 14.44 -7.79
N PRO A 95 9.50 14.77 -6.69
CA PRO A 95 9.38 13.85 -5.56
C PRO A 95 8.47 12.66 -5.86
N VAL A 96 8.64 11.59 -5.08
CA VAL A 96 7.57 10.64 -4.81
C VAL A 96 6.78 11.19 -3.63
N LEU A 97 5.45 11.24 -3.78
CA LEU A 97 4.54 11.56 -2.69
C LEU A 97 4.04 10.27 -2.05
N LEU A 98 4.34 10.07 -0.77
CA LEU A 98 3.81 9.00 0.05
C LEU A 98 2.55 9.51 0.76
N VAL A 99 1.48 8.73 0.72
CA VAL A 99 0.19 9.09 1.32
C VAL A 99 -0.24 7.96 2.26
N GLY A 100 -0.31 8.25 3.54
CA GLY A 100 -0.85 7.34 4.55
C GLY A 100 -2.35 7.58 4.74
N LEU A 101 -3.18 6.71 4.14
CA LEU A 101 -4.64 6.79 4.25
C LEU A 101 -5.12 6.15 5.54
N GLY A 102 -6.29 6.59 6.01
CA GLY A 102 -6.95 6.05 7.19
C GLY A 102 -6.98 7.01 8.38
N ASN A 103 -7.61 6.54 9.45
CA ASN A 103 -7.81 7.29 10.68
C ASN A 103 -6.76 6.88 11.73
N ARG A 104 -5.90 7.83 12.12
CA ARG A 104 -4.85 7.61 13.12
C ARG A 104 -5.41 7.19 14.49
N SER A 105 -6.59 7.65 14.83
CA SER A 105 -7.25 7.39 16.12
C SER A 105 -7.98 6.06 16.17
N MET A 106 -8.18 5.40 15.02
CA MET A 106 -8.82 4.09 14.92
C MET A 106 -7.77 3.02 14.58
N THR A 107 -7.35 2.21 15.55
CA THR A 107 -6.24 1.27 15.38
C THR A 107 -6.31 0.44 14.10
N PRO A 108 -7.43 -0.26 13.75
CA PRO A 108 -7.46 -1.06 12.53
C PRO A 108 -7.30 -0.25 11.23
N ASP A 109 -7.55 1.06 11.27
CA ASP A 109 -7.48 1.98 10.13
C ASP A 109 -6.24 2.89 10.17
N SER A 110 -5.31 2.65 11.09
CA SER A 110 -4.15 3.53 11.30
C SER A 110 -2.87 3.09 10.61
N LEU A 111 -2.91 2.04 9.77
CA LEU A 111 -1.73 1.50 9.10
C LEU A 111 -1.01 2.56 8.24
N GLY A 112 -1.74 3.26 7.39
CA GLY A 112 -1.19 4.30 6.52
C GLY A 112 -0.51 5.42 7.32
N PRO A 113 -1.24 6.11 8.24
CA PRO A 113 -0.67 7.15 9.09
C PRO A 113 0.56 6.70 9.90
N ARG A 114 0.53 5.49 10.48
CA ARG A 114 1.67 4.95 11.23
C ARG A 114 2.85 4.58 10.34
N THR A 115 2.61 4.15 9.11
CA THR A 115 3.69 3.93 8.14
C THR A 115 4.42 5.23 7.83
N MET A 116 3.68 6.34 7.68
CA MET A 116 4.27 7.66 7.39
C MET A 116 5.16 8.17 8.54
N ASP A 117 4.94 7.75 9.78
CA ASP A 117 5.79 8.11 10.91
C ASP A 117 7.22 7.56 10.81
N HIS A 118 7.44 6.53 9.97
CA HIS A 118 8.72 5.81 9.87
C HIS A 118 9.38 5.91 8.48
N VAL A 119 8.80 6.67 7.53
CA VAL A 119 9.40 6.87 6.22
C VAL A 119 10.43 8.01 6.25
N MET A 120 11.50 7.85 5.48
CA MET A 120 12.53 8.89 5.32
C MET A 120 12.06 9.94 4.32
N VAL A 121 11.70 11.12 4.81
CA VAL A 121 11.38 12.27 3.96
C VAL A 121 12.64 13.06 3.65
N THR A 122 12.86 13.36 2.37
CA THR A 122 14.12 13.95 1.89
C THR A 122 13.93 15.18 1.02
N ARG A 123 12.71 15.46 0.55
CA ARG A 123 12.43 16.57 -0.40
C ARG A 123 13.00 17.91 0.08
N HIS A 124 12.86 18.25 1.35
CA HIS A 124 13.35 19.48 1.94
C HIS A 124 14.87 19.55 2.02
N LEU A 125 15.57 18.40 2.03
CA LEU A 125 17.03 18.33 2.15
C LEU A 125 17.74 18.66 0.83
N PHE A 126 17.07 18.51 -0.31
CA PHE A 126 17.65 18.82 -1.62
C PHE A 126 18.04 20.29 -1.80
N SER A 127 17.37 21.19 -1.07
CA SER A 127 17.73 22.60 -1.05
C SER A 127 18.79 22.95 0.00
N LEU A 128 18.96 22.11 1.03
CA LEU A 128 19.90 22.32 2.13
C LEU A 128 21.24 21.67 1.88
N TRP A 129 21.23 20.44 1.36
CA TRP A 129 22.41 19.58 1.15
C TRP A 129 22.39 18.92 -0.23
N PRO A 130 22.50 19.68 -1.31
CA PRO A 130 22.32 19.16 -2.67
C PRO A 130 23.33 18.06 -3.05
N GLU A 131 24.59 18.17 -2.61
CA GLU A 131 25.66 17.20 -2.91
C GLU A 131 25.40 15.87 -2.19
N GLU A 132 25.04 15.90 -0.91
CA GLU A 132 24.73 14.71 -0.10
C GLU A 132 23.48 14.00 -0.61
N MET A 133 22.52 14.77 -1.15
CA MET A 133 21.26 14.25 -1.69
C MET A 133 21.37 13.73 -3.12
N GLU A 134 22.54 13.83 -3.78
CA GLU A 134 22.71 13.33 -5.16
C GLU A 134 22.36 11.84 -5.31
N LYS A 135 22.60 11.04 -4.27
CA LYS A 135 22.32 9.59 -4.23
C LYS A 135 20.95 9.25 -3.64
N ALA A 136 20.23 10.23 -3.13
CA ALA A 136 18.90 10.07 -2.58
C ALA A 136 17.82 10.27 -3.65
N GLU A 137 16.61 9.79 -3.36
CA GLU A 137 15.41 10.16 -4.09
C GLU A 137 14.67 11.26 -3.33
N SER A 138 14.09 12.21 -4.04
CA SER A 138 13.23 13.22 -3.42
C SER A 138 11.92 12.56 -2.97
N VAL A 139 11.63 12.59 -1.67
CA VAL A 139 10.46 11.95 -1.06
C VAL A 139 9.79 12.94 -0.12
N CYS A 140 8.47 13.05 -0.22
CA CYS A 140 7.63 13.73 0.76
C CYS A 140 6.49 12.80 1.19
N ALA A 141 5.95 13.02 2.38
CA ALA A 141 4.91 12.18 2.96
C ALA A 141 3.82 13.01 3.63
N ILE A 142 2.60 12.49 3.63
CA ILE A 142 1.46 13.09 4.32
C ILE A 142 0.49 12.00 4.79
N SER A 143 -0.18 12.27 5.91
CA SER A 143 -1.39 11.56 6.35
C SER A 143 -2.53 12.57 6.34
N PRO A 144 -3.42 12.57 5.33
CA PRO A 144 -4.46 13.60 5.16
C PRO A 144 -5.57 13.51 6.22
N GLY A 145 -5.65 12.40 6.96
CA GLY A 145 -6.78 12.10 7.84
C GLY A 145 -8.01 11.64 7.08
N VAL A 146 -9.16 11.61 7.75
CA VAL A 146 -10.44 11.19 7.20
C VAL A 146 -11.46 12.32 7.27
N LEU A 147 -12.50 12.26 6.44
CA LEU A 147 -13.56 13.27 6.36
C LEU A 147 -14.14 13.64 7.72
N GLY A 148 -14.36 12.65 8.59
CA GLY A 148 -14.94 12.87 9.94
C GLY A 148 -14.04 13.65 10.90
N GLU A 149 -12.74 13.72 10.64
CA GLU A 149 -11.76 14.47 11.45
C GLU A 149 -11.49 15.86 10.86
N THR A 150 -11.38 15.93 9.54
CA THR A 150 -10.88 17.12 8.84
C THR A 150 -11.96 17.97 8.16
N GLY A 151 -13.12 17.35 7.87
CA GLY A 151 -14.14 17.94 7.01
C GLY A 151 -13.78 17.96 5.52
N ILE A 152 -12.65 17.32 5.13
CA ILE A 152 -12.13 17.28 3.77
C ILE A 152 -11.97 15.80 3.36
N GLU A 153 -12.42 15.45 2.16
CA GLU A 153 -12.15 14.11 1.62
C GLU A 153 -10.65 13.91 1.39
N SER A 154 -10.11 12.77 1.82
CA SER A 154 -8.68 12.46 1.66
C SER A 154 -8.22 12.57 0.20
N GLY A 155 -9.08 12.17 -0.74
CA GLY A 155 -8.82 12.28 -2.18
C GLY A 155 -8.68 13.73 -2.66
N GLU A 156 -9.49 14.65 -2.16
CA GLU A 156 -9.41 16.10 -2.48
C GLU A 156 -8.12 16.70 -1.96
N ALA A 157 -7.76 16.39 -0.71
CA ALA A 157 -6.52 16.85 -0.10
C ALA A 157 -5.29 16.36 -0.89
N VAL A 158 -5.27 15.07 -1.26
CA VAL A 158 -4.16 14.50 -2.05
C VAL A 158 -4.10 15.10 -3.44
N LYS A 159 -5.23 15.32 -4.12
CA LYS A 159 -5.28 15.93 -5.44
C LYS A 159 -4.69 17.36 -5.42
N GLY A 160 -5.10 18.17 -4.46
CA GLY A 160 -4.55 19.52 -4.30
C GLY A 160 -3.04 19.53 -4.06
N LEU A 161 -2.53 18.58 -3.28
CA LEU A 161 -1.09 18.42 -3.07
C LEU A 161 -0.36 17.96 -4.32
N VAL A 162 -0.93 17.04 -5.09
CA VAL A 162 -0.34 16.59 -6.37
C VAL A 162 -0.21 17.75 -7.35
N GLU A 163 -1.23 18.59 -7.46
CA GLU A 163 -1.22 19.79 -8.31
C GLU A 163 -0.12 20.79 -7.89
N GLN A 164 0.08 20.97 -6.57
CA GLN A 164 1.09 21.89 -6.03
C GLN A 164 2.52 21.34 -6.06
N ILE A 165 2.70 20.04 -5.77
CA ILE A 165 4.02 19.41 -5.62
C ILE A 165 4.55 18.87 -6.95
N CYS A 166 3.66 18.52 -7.89
CA CYS A 166 3.96 17.89 -9.18
C CYS A 166 4.86 16.63 -9.01
N PRO A 167 4.46 15.63 -8.20
CA PRO A 167 5.28 14.46 -7.96
C PRO A 167 5.42 13.61 -9.22
N CYS A 168 6.47 12.78 -9.30
CA CYS A 168 6.63 11.82 -10.39
C CYS A 168 5.77 10.56 -10.21
N ALA A 169 5.35 10.28 -8.98
CA ALA A 169 4.44 9.19 -8.62
C ALA A 169 3.86 9.42 -7.22
N VAL A 170 2.72 8.81 -6.96
CA VAL A 170 2.11 8.70 -5.62
C VAL A 170 2.18 7.23 -5.18
N ILE A 171 2.51 6.98 -3.91
CA ILE A 171 2.34 5.67 -3.28
C ILE A 171 1.37 5.86 -2.12
N ALA A 172 0.17 5.31 -2.24
CA ALA A 172 -0.85 5.36 -1.20
C ALA A 172 -0.79 4.07 -0.36
N VAL A 173 -0.72 4.23 0.95
CA VAL A 173 -0.71 3.12 1.92
C VAL A 173 -2.02 3.14 2.69
N ASP A 174 -2.69 1.99 2.75
CA ASP A 174 -3.99 1.85 3.44
C ASP A 174 -4.13 0.48 4.10
N THR A 175 -5.07 0.37 5.03
CA THR A 175 -5.54 -0.90 5.55
C THR A 175 -6.48 -1.55 4.55
N LEU A 176 -6.29 -2.84 4.26
CA LEU A 176 -7.15 -3.61 3.38
C LEU A 176 -8.08 -4.52 4.18
N ALA A 177 -9.17 -4.94 3.53
CA ALA A 177 -10.06 -5.98 4.04
C ALA A 177 -9.80 -7.30 3.30
N ALA A 178 -9.70 -8.40 4.04
CA ALA A 178 -9.66 -9.75 3.51
C ALA A 178 -11.07 -10.39 3.52
N GLY A 179 -11.31 -11.28 2.58
CA GLY A 179 -12.46 -12.18 2.59
C GLY A 179 -12.20 -13.46 3.41
N ASP A 180 -10.93 -13.89 3.50
CA ASP A 180 -10.49 -15.01 4.32
C ASP A 180 -9.68 -14.50 5.53
N PRO A 181 -10.11 -14.79 6.78
CA PRO A 181 -9.37 -14.41 7.99
C PRO A 181 -7.89 -14.84 8.01
N LYS A 182 -7.55 -15.95 7.34
CA LYS A 182 -6.17 -16.44 7.26
C LYS A 182 -5.22 -15.50 6.51
N ARG A 183 -5.77 -14.54 5.76
CA ARG A 183 -5.01 -13.53 5.03
C ARG A 183 -4.68 -12.30 5.86
N MET A 184 -5.36 -12.12 7.01
CA MET A 184 -5.06 -10.99 7.88
C MET A 184 -3.63 -11.06 8.39
N ALA A 185 -2.91 -9.94 8.27
CA ALA A 185 -1.52 -9.78 8.72
C ALA A 185 -0.50 -10.79 8.13
N THR A 186 -0.90 -11.58 7.13
CA THR A 186 -0.01 -12.56 6.44
C THR A 186 0.19 -12.24 4.96
N THR A 187 -0.43 -11.16 4.49
CA THR A 187 -0.46 -10.82 3.07
C THR A 187 -0.20 -9.32 2.90
N ILE A 188 0.62 -8.96 1.90
CA ILE A 188 0.82 -7.58 1.45
C ILE A 188 0.35 -7.49 0.01
N GLN A 189 -0.44 -6.49 -0.35
CA GLN A 189 -0.81 -6.23 -1.73
C GLN A 189 -0.25 -4.90 -2.20
N LEU A 190 0.38 -4.91 -3.39
CA LEU A 190 0.85 -3.76 -4.14
C LEU A 190 0.17 -3.78 -5.51
N GLY A 191 -0.37 -2.65 -5.96
CA GLY A 191 -1.00 -2.54 -7.27
C GLY A 191 -0.74 -1.18 -7.92
N ASN A 192 -0.86 -1.08 -9.25
CA ASN A 192 -0.73 0.18 -10.00
C ASN A 192 -2.07 0.73 -10.52
N THR A 193 -3.18 0.24 -9.99
CA THR A 193 -4.53 0.63 -10.41
C THR A 193 -5.16 1.68 -9.51
N GLY A 194 -4.42 2.13 -8.49
CA GLY A 194 -4.93 3.07 -7.51
C GLY A 194 -5.73 2.43 -6.38
N ILE A 195 -6.31 3.27 -5.53
CA ILE A 195 -7.08 2.87 -4.36
C ILE A 195 -8.25 3.84 -4.13
N ALA A 196 -9.39 3.31 -3.70
CA ALA A 196 -10.51 4.10 -3.22
C ALA A 196 -10.48 4.16 -1.69
N PRO A 197 -10.10 5.30 -1.07
CA PRO A 197 -10.00 5.40 0.38
C PRO A 197 -11.31 5.02 1.06
N GLY A 198 -11.27 4.08 2.02
CA GLY A 198 -12.47 3.65 2.75
C GLY A 198 -13.56 3.00 1.88
N GLY A 199 -13.20 2.39 0.76
CA GLY A 199 -14.13 1.73 -0.18
C GLY A 199 -15.00 0.64 0.44
N GLY A 200 -14.63 0.12 1.61
CA GLY A 200 -15.42 -0.85 2.37
C GLY A 200 -16.74 -0.33 2.98
N VAL A 201 -17.03 0.97 2.95
CA VAL A 201 -18.18 1.60 3.61
C VAL A 201 -19.19 2.25 2.65
N GLY A 202 -19.16 1.93 1.35
CA GLY A 202 -20.26 2.24 0.42
C GLY A 202 -20.40 3.69 -0.07
N ASN A 203 -19.48 4.60 0.25
CA ASN A 203 -19.50 5.96 -0.26
C ASN A 203 -18.73 6.09 -1.59
N ARG A 204 -19.25 6.87 -2.54
CA ARG A 204 -18.53 7.28 -3.76
C ARG A 204 -17.44 8.29 -3.38
N ARG A 205 -16.28 7.79 -2.95
CA ARG A 205 -15.11 8.62 -2.65
C ARG A 205 -14.24 8.76 -3.89
N LEU A 206 -13.48 9.86 -3.95
CA LEU A 206 -12.53 10.10 -5.03
C LEU A 206 -11.46 9.01 -5.02
N THR A 207 -11.38 8.23 -6.10
CA THR A 207 -10.34 7.21 -6.27
C THR A 207 -8.99 7.89 -6.51
N LEU A 208 -7.98 7.47 -5.79
CA LEU A 208 -6.59 7.87 -6.02
C LEU A 208 -6.01 6.93 -7.09
N ASP A 209 -6.14 7.30 -8.35
CA ASP A 209 -5.62 6.57 -9.50
C ASP A 209 -4.95 7.52 -10.48
N GLN A 210 -4.33 6.97 -11.53
CA GLN A 210 -3.64 7.75 -12.54
C GLN A 210 -4.58 8.66 -13.33
N THR A 211 -5.84 8.28 -13.50
CA THR A 211 -6.83 9.10 -14.23
C THR A 211 -7.19 10.35 -13.43
N THR A 212 -7.39 10.18 -12.13
CA THR A 212 -7.79 11.26 -11.22
C THR A 212 -6.65 12.21 -10.88
N LEU A 213 -5.45 11.66 -10.62
CA LEU A 213 -4.29 12.44 -10.17
C LEU A 213 -3.35 12.85 -11.30
N GLN A 214 -3.51 12.32 -12.52
CA GLN A 214 -2.67 12.59 -13.70
C GLN A 214 -1.18 12.23 -13.49
N VAL A 215 -0.89 11.41 -12.48
CA VAL A 215 0.43 10.85 -12.20
C VAL A 215 0.29 9.36 -11.87
N PRO A 216 1.32 8.52 -12.09
CA PRO A 216 1.28 7.13 -11.70
C PRO A 216 0.99 6.97 -10.21
N VAL A 217 0.08 6.05 -9.87
CA VAL A 217 -0.30 5.74 -8.48
C VAL A 217 -0.04 4.27 -8.20
N LEU A 218 0.69 4.00 -7.12
CA LEU A 218 0.80 2.67 -6.52
C LEU A 218 -0.05 2.64 -5.25
N ALA A 219 -0.84 1.59 -5.11
CA ALA A 219 -1.59 1.27 -3.90
C ALA A 219 -0.88 0.15 -3.15
N LEU A 220 -0.63 0.33 -1.87
CA LEU A 220 0.07 -0.61 -1.00
C LEU A 220 -0.74 -0.82 0.26
N GLY A 221 -0.94 -2.05 0.69
CA GLY A 221 -1.64 -2.31 1.94
C GLY A 221 -1.49 -3.72 2.47
N ILE A 222 -1.93 -3.88 3.71
CA ILE A 222 -2.00 -5.15 4.44
C ILE A 222 -3.44 -5.33 4.90
N PRO A 223 -4.06 -6.50 4.70
CA PRO A 223 -5.37 -6.79 5.26
C PRO A 223 -5.27 -6.96 6.77
N LEU A 224 -5.91 -6.06 7.50
CA LEU A 224 -5.94 -6.06 8.97
C LEU A 224 -7.36 -6.24 9.52
N VAL A 225 -8.33 -6.33 8.63
CA VAL A 225 -9.74 -6.54 8.98
C VAL A 225 -10.40 -7.53 8.03
N VAL A 226 -11.44 -8.19 8.53
CA VAL A 226 -12.44 -8.90 7.72
C VAL A 226 -13.81 -8.29 7.98
N ARG A 227 -14.72 -8.35 7.02
CA ARG A 227 -16.10 -7.91 7.23
C ARG A 227 -16.88 -8.97 7.97
N ALA A 228 -17.70 -8.55 8.93
CA ALA A 228 -18.50 -9.47 9.73
C ALA A 228 -19.54 -10.25 8.88
N ASP A 229 -20.06 -9.65 7.80
CA ASP A 229 -20.98 -10.29 6.86
C ASP A 229 -20.32 -11.39 6.00
N THR A 230 -18.97 -11.39 5.91
CA THR A 230 -18.21 -12.51 5.32
C THR A 230 -18.04 -13.71 6.26
N LEU A 231 -18.09 -13.46 7.56
CA LEU A 231 -17.90 -14.49 8.60
C LEU A 231 -19.23 -15.12 9.05
N PHE A 232 -20.30 -14.32 9.09
CA PHE A 232 -21.57 -14.73 9.68
C PHE A 232 -22.74 -14.28 8.81
N GLU A 233 -23.64 -15.19 8.45
CA GLU A 233 -24.87 -14.87 7.74
C GLU A 233 -25.78 -13.96 8.58
N GLY A 234 -26.45 -13.00 7.92
CA GLY A 234 -27.44 -12.12 8.54
C GLY A 234 -26.86 -11.00 9.43
N LYS A 235 -25.56 -10.77 9.43
CA LYS A 235 -24.99 -9.62 10.14
C LYS A 235 -25.13 -8.32 9.34
N PRO A 236 -25.23 -7.17 10.02
CA PRO A 236 -25.31 -5.88 9.34
C PRO A 236 -24.09 -5.63 8.46
N GLN A 237 -24.31 -5.05 7.29
CA GLN A 237 -23.23 -4.57 6.43
C GLN A 237 -22.43 -3.45 7.14
N GLY A 238 -21.11 -3.41 6.90
CA GLY A 238 -20.24 -2.35 7.41
C GLY A 238 -19.59 -2.64 8.77
N LEU A 239 -19.89 -3.75 9.44
CA LEU A 239 -19.12 -4.18 10.60
C LEU A 239 -17.81 -4.83 10.15
N ILE A 240 -16.71 -4.42 10.76
CA ILE A 240 -15.37 -4.99 10.54
C ILE A 240 -14.89 -5.69 11.81
N VAL A 241 -14.13 -6.77 11.62
CA VAL A 241 -13.55 -7.57 12.70
C VAL A 241 -12.03 -7.56 12.54
N PRO A 242 -11.30 -6.91 13.43
CA PRO A 242 -9.84 -6.98 13.48
C PRO A 242 -9.40 -8.25 14.21
N PRO A 243 -8.13 -8.68 14.07
CA PRO A 243 -7.53 -9.72 14.90
C PRO A 243 -7.37 -9.24 16.37
N ASN A 244 -7.23 -10.20 17.28
CA ASN A 244 -6.71 -9.90 18.61
C ASN A 244 -5.33 -9.24 18.47
N GLU A 245 -4.87 -8.49 19.43
CA GLU A 245 -3.53 -7.85 19.41
C GLU A 245 -3.30 -6.90 18.22
N ILE A 246 -4.39 -6.36 17.64
CA ILE A 246 -4.34 -5.48 16.48
C ILE A 246 -3.34 -4.32 16.65
N ASP A 247 -3.14 -3.79 17.85
CA ASP A 247 -2.20 -2.69 18.12
C ASP A 247 -0.75 -3.09 17.81
N GLY A 248 -0.33 -4.29 18.25
CA GLY A 248 0.98 -4.85 17.95
C GLY A 248 1.17 -5.14 16.46
N ILE A 249 0.15 -5.75 15.86
CA ILE A 249 0.14 -6.10 14.43
C ILE A 249 0.25 -4.85 13.55
N VAL A 250 -0.54 -3.81 13.81
CA VAL A 250 -0.49 -2.55 13.03
C VAL A 250 0.87 -1.89 13.17
N LYS A 251 1.45 -1.86 14.37
CA LYS A 251 2.78 -1.28 14.61
C LYS A 251 3.86 -2.02 13.81
N ALA A 252 3.88 -3.36 13.87
CA ALA A 252 4.85 -4.17 13.14
C ALA A 252 4.65 -4.05 11.62
N SER A 253 3.41 -4.09 11.15
CA SER A 253 3.05 -3.88 9.74
C SER A 253 3.51 -2.52 9.22
N ALA A 254 3.29 -1.45 9.98
CA ALA A 254 3.72 -0.10 9.62
C ALA A 254 5.25 0.00 9.51
N LEU A 255 5.99 -0.58 10.44
CA LEU A 255 7.46 -0.65 10.39
C LEU A 255 7.96 -1.46 9.20
N LEU A 256 7.32 -2.59 8.88
CA LEU A 256 7.65 -3.41 7.72
C LEU A 256 7.45 -2.61 6.42
N LEU A 257 6.28 -1.98 6.24
CA LEU A 257 5.99 -1.18 5.04
C LEU A 257 6.93 0.03 4.91
N ALA A 258 7.20 0.75 6.00
CA ALA A 258 8.13 1.87 5.99
C ALA A 258 9.56 1.42 5.64
N ARG A 259 10.02 0.28 6.17
CA ARG A 259 11.30 -0.32 5.81
C ARG A 259 11.38 -0.63 4.32
N ALA A 260 10.32 -1.23 3.75
CA ALA A 260 10.27 -1.53 2.32
C ALA A 260 10.29 -0.25 1.46
N LEU A 261 9.52 0.78 1.83
CA LEU A 261 9.49 2.07 1.15
C LEU A 261 10.87 2.76 1.22
N ASN A 262 11.49 2.80 2.39
CA ASN A 262 12.81 3.38 2.57
C ASN A 262 13.89 2.65 1.75
N GLN A 263 13.86 1.31 1.69
CA GLN A 263 14.75 0.51 0.84
C GLN A 263 14.49 0.70 -0.65
N ALA A 264 13.22 0.85 -1.05
CA ALA A 264 12.84 1.06 -2.44
C ALA A 264 13.29 2.43 -2.94
N LEU A 265 13.08 3.48 -2.14
CA LEU A 265 13.28 4.86 -2.54
C LEU A 265 14.70 5.36 -2.28
N HIS A 266 15.41 4.78 -1.30
CA HIS A 266 16.76 5.21 -0.93
C HIS A 266 17.79 4.06 -0.98
N PRO A 267 17.90 3.29 -2.10
CA PRO A 267 18.79 2.13 -2.16
C PRO A 267 20.27 2.49 -2.05
N ARG A 268 20.65 3.70 -2.48
CA ARG A 268 22.04 4.17 -2.57
C ARG A 268 22.43 5.15 -1.46
N LEU A 269 21.51 5.49 -0.56
CA LEU A 269 21.80 6.41 0.53
C LEU A 269 22.81 5.77 1.50
N PRO A 270 23.89 6.47 1.91
CA PRO A 270 24.84 5.96 2.89
C PRO A 270 24.18 5.55 4.21
N LYS A 271 24.77 4.57 4.89
CA LYS A 271 24.20 4.02 6.14
C LYS A 271 24.08 5.09 7.23
N GLU A 272 25.10 5.92 7.37
CA GLU A 272 25.16 7.02 8.34
C GLU A 272 24.03 8.03 8.12
N MET A 273 23.73 8.33 6.85
CA MET A 273 22.62 9.22 6.50
C MET A 273 21.25 8.57 6.77
N LYS A 274 21.13 7.26 6.53
CA LYS A 274 19.90 6.52 6.86
C LYS A 274 19.64 6.52 8.37
N GLU A 275 20.68 6.33 9.18
CA GLU A 275 20.59 6.39 10.64
C GLU A 275 20.18 7.78 11.12
N LEU A 276 20.79 8.83 10.56
CA LEU A 276 20.42 10.22 10.88
C LEU A 276 18.95 10.52 10.54
N LEU A 277 18.50 10.16 9.36
CA LEU A 277 17.11 10.41 8.94
C LEU A 277 16.09 9.57 9.72
N SER A 278 16.43 8.35 10.10
CA SER A 278 15.55 7.49 10.91
C SER A 278 15.45 7.92 12.37
N SER A 279 16.42 8.68 12.88
CA SER A 279 16.38 9.22 14.26
C SER A 279 15.53 10.49 14.39
N GLN A 280 15.09 11.10 13.28
CA GLN A 280 14.25 12.29 13.24
C GLN A 280 12.75 11.98 13.08
N SER A 281 12.39 10.70 12.91
CA SER A 281 11.03 10.21 12.66
C SER A 281 10.30 9.76 13.93
#